data_158978849cc3acc4bd4b6380b25e06fe
#
_entry.id   158978849cc3acc4bd4b6380b25e06fe
#
_cell.length_a   1.000
_cell.length_b   1.000
_cell.length_c   1.000
_cell.angle_alpha   90.00
_cell.angle_beta   90.00
_cell.angle_gamma   90.00
#
_symmetry.space_group_name_H-M   'P 1'
#
loop_
_entity.id
_entity.type
_entity.pdbx_description
1 polymer ?
#
loop_
_entity_poly.entity_id
_entity_poly.type
_entity_poly.pdbx_seq_one_letter_code
_entity_poly.pdbx_strand_id
1 'polypeptide(L)'
;KISIKYKNFYWDLKDYKNNNDFDSNKFYQFLTDSLNKRLNADVPVANLVSGGIDSTLLLKLTSDQESNPNTYSSIQDNEKYNEEVWINEVLNVYRTSHTSNKIKNKIGQEEIIESIDIFDEPYADPSTFPSYLIYKSISKEFKVAITGDGGDELSNGYNRVNYLLKKKTYHKYLKLLYKIYPKYLGSGNFFLRNDKNIKNAYNSYFHDLNFLKILKIKNFQPKNLLVSETGDNYKDIFLSEYLFYLNECMHLKVDRTSMASSVEARSPYVDSDLVEYMYSLNQKHLDIKNPKKVFKDILNSDFSDEFYNRKKMGFVFNLEDWVFKNFNLILKELEDGEISNHVDLRKIKYLNLWKSRINGLRVWKLYFLNRYLQSIKFL
;
A
#
# COMPACT_ATOMS: atom_id res chain seq x y z
N LYS A 1 -35.08 18.12 -10.26
CA LYS A 1 -34.10 18.10 -9.19
C LYS A 1 -34.42 16.94 -8.27
N ILE A 2 -33.52 15.95 -8.16
CA ILE A 2 -33.63 14.86 -7.20
C ILE A 2 -33.06 15.40 -5.89
N SER A 3 -33.83 15.42 -4.81
CA SER A 3 -33.33 15.77 -3.47
C SER A 3 -33.19 14.51 -2.64
N ILE A 4 -32.01 14.27 -2.12
CA ILE A 4 -31.74 13.19 -1.15
C ILE A 4 -32.27 13.66 0.21
N LYS A 5 -33.38 13.04 0.70
CA LYS A 5 -33.99 13.39 1.99
C LYS A 5 -33.31 12.72 3.18
N TYR A 6 -32.73 11.51 2.97
CA TYR A 6 -32.04 10.74 4.03
C TYR A 6 -30.82 10.06 3.46
N LYS A 7 -29.73 10.03 4.26
CA LYS A 7 -28.52 9.28 4.00
C LYS A 7 -28.17 8.53 5.29
N ASN A 8 -28.43 7.23 5.32
CA ASN A 8 -28.02 6.35 6.41
C ASN A 8 -26.95 5.39 5.89
N PHE A 9 -25.91 5.15 6.70
CA PHE A 9 -24.98 4.06 6.46
C PHE A 9 -25.64 2.78 7.00
N TYR A 10 -25.67 1.73 6.21
CA TYR A 10 -26.13 0.40 6.65
C TYR A 10 -25.05 -0.33 7.46
N TRP A 11 -23.81 0.11 7.36
CA TRP A 11 -22.65 -0.40 8.07
C TRP A 11 -21.65 0.72 8.35
N ASP A 12 -21.16 0.81 9.59
CA ASP A 12 -20.06 1.70 9.99
C ASP A 12 -19.19 0.95 11.01
N LEU A 13 -17.90 0.77 10.69
CA LEU A 13 -16.97 0.09 11.56
C LEU A 13 -16.88 0.69 12.97
N LYS A 14 -17.21 1.98 13.13
CA LYS A 14 -17.23 2.66 14.43
C LYS A 14 -18.26 2.10 15.40
N ASP A 15 -19.32 1.48 14.91
CA ASP A 15 -20.37 0.87 15.74
C ASP A 15 -19.86 -0.36 16.49
N TYR A 16 -18.77 -0.96 16.04
CA TYR A 16 -18.13 -2.15 16.63
C TYR A 16 -17.01 -1.81 17.63
N LYS A 17 -16.95 -0.58 18.12
CA LYS A 17 -15.97 -0.13 19.10
C LYS A 17 -16.24 -0.78 20.47
N ASN A 18 -15.55 -1.88 20.75
CA ASN A 18 -15.55 -2.58 22.04
C ASN A 18 -14.12 -2.62 22.61
N ASN A 19 -13.93 -3.30 23.70
CA ASN A 19 -12.62 -3.57 24.31
C ASN A 19 -12.51 -5.07 24.62
N ASN A 20 -12.77 -5.91 23.61
CA ASN A 20 -12.75 -7.35 23.74
C ASN A 20 -11.32 -7.86 23.92
N ASP A 21 -11.20 -8.99 24.57
CA ASP A 21 -9.94 -9.72 24.63
C ASP A 21 -9.73 -10.51 23.32
N PHE A 22 -8.48 -10.70 22.95
CA PHE A 22 -8.12 -11.47 21.76
C PHE A 22 -8.30 -12.97 22.00
N ASP A 23 -9.00 -13.63 21.09
CA ASP A 23 -9.17 -15.08 21.00
C ASP A 23 -8.59 -15.57 19.66
N SER A 24 -7.53 -16.38 19.73
CA SER A 24 -6.83 -16.90 18.54
C SER A 24 -7.71 -17.86 17.73
N ASN A 25 -8.57 -18.66 18.39
CA ASN A 25 -9.45 -19.60 17.69
C ASN A 25 -10.52 -18.84 16.91
N LYS A 26 -11.09 -17.79 17.50
CA LYS A 26 -12.07 -16.93 16.84
C LYS A 26 -11.47 -16.20 15.65
N PHE A 27 -10.26 -15.68 15.80
CA PHE A 27 -9.53 -15.05 14.67
C PHE A 27 -9.29 -16.06 13.55
N TYR A 28 -8.79 -17.26 13.88
CA TYR A 28 -8.54 -18.33 12.92
C TYR A 28 -9.82 -18.73 12.18
N GLN A 29 -10.93 -18.87 12.90
CA GLN A 29 -12.22 -19.20 12.32
C GLN A 29 -12.68 -18.10 11.33
N PHE A 30 -12.70 -16.83 11.73
CA PHE A 30 -13.11 -15.73 10.84
C PHE A 30 -12.25 -15.65 9.59
N LEU A 31 -10.93 -15.82 9.70
CA LEU A 31 -10.04 -15.78 8.55
C LEU A 31 -10.27 -16.98 7.62
N THR A 32 -10.48 -18.17 8.17
CA THR A 32 -10.79 -19.40 7.40
C THR A 32 -12.12 -19.27 6.67
N ASP A 33 -13.16 -18.78 7.35
CA ASP A 33 -14.48 -18.57 6.75
C ASP A 33 -14.41 -17.53 5.61
N SER A 34 -13.65 -16.46 5.84
CA SER A 34 -13.40 -15.45 4.82
C SER A 34 -12.68 -16.02 3.60
N LEU A 35 -11.64 -16.83 3.82
CA LEU A 35 -10.89 -17.49 2.74
C LEU A 35 -11.81 -18.42 1.94
N ASN A 36 -12.64 -19.23 2.61
CA ASN A 36 -13.57 -20.17 1.98
C ASN A 36 -14.56 -19.47 1.06
N LYS A 37 -15.13 -18.33 1.50
CA LYS A 37 -15.99 -17.50 0.67
C LYS A 37 -15.29 -17.06 -0.63
N ARG A 38 -13.97 -16.88 -0.61
CA ARG A 38 -13.17 -16.33 -1.71
C ARG A 38 -12.50 -17.39 -2.59
N LEU A 39 -12.39 -18.62 -2.12
CA LEU A 39 -11.95 -19.76 -2.92
C LEU A 39 -13.06 -20.31 -3.82
N ASN A 40 -14.32 -20.01 -3.50
CA ASN A 40 -15.46 -20.44 -4.33
C ASN A 40 -15.47 -19.68 -5.67
N ALA A 41 -15.15 -20.38 -6.77
CA ALA A 41 -15.08 -19.81 -8.12
C ALA A 41 -15.34 -20.91 -9.17
N ASP A 42 -15.88 -20.51 -10.32
CA ASP A 42 -16.13 -21.41 -11.46
C ASP A 42 -14.86 -21.67 -12.30
N VAL A 43 -13.75 -21.04 -11.93
CA VAL A 43 -12.45 -21.13 -12.62
C VAL A 43 -11.36 -21.42 -11.62
N PRO A 44 -10.19 -21.92 -12.04
CA PRO A 44 -9.05 -22.13 -11.15
C PRO A 44 -8.64 -20.82 -10.44
N VAL A 45 -8.42 -20.94 -9.13
CA VAL A 45 -7.96 -19.85 -8.26
C VAL A 45 -6.47 -20.04 -7.97
N ALA A 46 -5.69 -18.97 -8.06
CA ALA A 46 -4.28 -18.98 -7.67
C ALA A 46 -4.05 -18.18 -6.37
N ASN A 47 -3.22 -18.70 -5.48
CA ASN A 47 -2.72 -17.94 -4.33
C ASN A 47 -1.48 -17.14 -4.74
N LEU A 48 -1.48 -15.82 -4.58
CA LEU A 48 -0.28 -15.01 -4.81
C LEU A 48 0.70 -15.17 -3.66
N VAL A 49 1.87 -15.72 -3.95
CA VAL A 49 2.93 -15.98 -2.96
C VAL A 49 4.06 -14.97 -3.17
N SER A 50 4.24 -14.07 -2.19
CA SER A 50 5.31 -13.08 -2.16
C SER A 50 6.44 -13.44 -1.18
N GLY A 51 6.36 -14.60 -0.53
CA GLY A 51 7.23 -14.93 0.60
C GLY A 51 6.95 -14.09 1.86
N GLY A 52 5.97 -13.19 1.87
CA GLY A 52 5.56 -12.39 3.03
C GLY A 52 4.63 -13.16 3.97
N ILE A 53 4.61 -12.78 5.26
CA ILE A 53 3.79 -13.45 6.29
C ILE A 53 2.31 -13.50 5.89
N ASP A 54 1.77 -12.43 5.30
CA ASP A 54 0.33 -12.35 4.96
C ASP A 54 -0.04 -13.39 3.89
N SER A 55 0.69 -13.41 2.77
CA SER A 55 0.43 -14.37 1.70
C SER A 55 0.72 -15.81 2.12
N THR A 56 1.71 -16.00 2.99
CA THR A 56 2.07 -17.32 3.52
C THR A 56 0.98 -17.88 4.45
N LEU A 57 0.38 -17.03 5.29
CA LEU A 57 -0.73 -17.44 6.15
C LEU A 57 -1.96 -17.87 5.32
N LEU A 58 -2.29 -17.13 4.26
CA LEU A 58 -3.38 -17.53 3.36
C LEU A 58 -3.09 -18.84 2.65
N LEU A 59 -1.84 -19.02 2.18
CA LEU A 59 -1.43 -20.29 1.55
C LEU A 59 -1.50 -21.46 2.55
N LYS A 60 -1.06 -21.27 3.81
CA LYS A 60 -1.23 -22.28 4.85
C LYS A 60 -2.69 -22.72 4.97
N LEU A 61 -3.60 -21.75 5.15
CA LEU A 61 -5.03 -22.05 5.31
C LEU A 61 -5.64 -22.70 4.05
N THR A 62 -5.17 -22.34 2.85
CA THR A 62 -5.59 -23.00 1.62
C THR A 62 -5.05 -24.44 1.58
N SER A 63 -3.79 -24.68 1.95
CA SER A 63 -3.17 -25.99 1.96
C SER A 63 -3.76 -26.94 3.00
N ASP A 64 -4.32 -26.40 4.07
CA ASP A 64 -5.06 -27.19 5.08
C ASP A 64 -6.38 -27.78 4.49
N GLN A 65 -6.87 -27.24 3.38
CA GLN A 65 -8.12 -27.63 2.72
C GLN A 65 -7.91 -28.32 1.37
N GLU A 66 -6.87 -27.95 0.66
CA GLU A 66 -6.56 -28.42 -0.69
C GLU A 66 -5.12 -28.98 -0.74
N SER A 67 -4.99 -30.24 -1.19
CA SER A 67 -3.70 -30.96 -1.13
C SER A 67 -2.61 -30.42 -2.08
N ASN A 68 -2.98 -29.62 -3.08
CA ASN A 68 -2.04 -29.07 -4.08
C ASN A 68 -2.57 -27.77 -4.68
N PRO A 69 -2.73 -26.70 -3.89
CA PRO A 69 -3.30 -25.44 -4.38
C PRO A 69 -2.43 -24.80 -5.45
N ASN A 70 -3.09 -24.11 -6.39
CA ASN A 70 -2.36 -23.33 -7.38
C ASN A 70 -1.74 -22.10 -6.71
N THR A 71 -0.48 -21.86 -6.98
CA THR A 71 0.26 -20.70 -6.47
C THR A 71 0.97 -19.97 -7.59
N TYR A 72 1.07 -18.67 -7.45
CA TYR A 72 1.76 -17.83 -8.41
C TYR A 72 2.68 -16.83 -7.71
N SER A 73 3.91 -16.68 -8.21
CA SER A 73 4.82 -15.66 -7.72
C SER A 73 5.46 -14.86 -8.84
N SER A 74 5.82 -13.63 -8.51
CA SER A 74 6.58 -12.75 -9.39
C SER A 74 7.94 -12.45 -8.78
N ILE A 75 9.00 -12.82 -9.48
CA ILE A 75 10.38 -12.69 -9.05
C ILE A 75 11.00 -11.52 -9.78
N GLN A 76 11.58 -10.58 -9.04
CA GLN A 76 12.31 -9.46 -9.64
C GLN A 76 13.75 -9.85 -9.92
N ASP A 77 14.22 -9.51 -11.12
CA ASP A 77 15.60 -9.80 -11.57
C ASP A 77 16.66 -8.93 -10.85
N ASN A 78 16.23 -8.03 -9.97
CA ASN A 78 17.10 -7.15 -9.19
C ASN A 78 17.36 -7.74 -7.81
N GLU A 79 18.62 -8.09 -7.51
CA GLU A 79 19.03 -8.70 -6.23
C GLU A 79 18.53 -7.95 -4.99
N LYS A 80 18.45 -6.61 -5.05
CA LYS A 80 18.00 -5.78 -3.93
C LYS A 80 16.51 -5.98 -3.60
N TYR A 81 15.71 -6.43 -4.57
CA TYR A 81 14.26 -6.59 -4.45
C TYR A 81 13.81 -8.03 -4.74
N ASN A 82 14.75 -8.96 -4.82
CA ASN A 82 14.46 -10.36 -5.07
C ASN A 82 14.01 -11.06 -3.79
N GLU A 83 12.77 -11.55 -3.80
CA GLU A 83 12.18 -12.32 -2.69
C GLU A 83 12.19 -13.84 -2.96
N GLU A 84 12.90 -14.30 -4.00
CA GLU A 84 12.91 -15.71 -4.46
C GLU A 84 13.31 -16.69 -3.34
N VAL A 85 14.26 -16.29 -2.46
CA VAL A 85 14.69 -17.13 -1.34
C VAL A 85 13.51 -17.41 -0.38
N TRP A 86 12.73 -16.39 -0.08
CA TRP A 86 11.58 -16.51 0.82
C TRP A 86 10.39 -17.21 0.19
N ILE A 87 10.18 -17.01 -1.11
CA ILE A 87 9.18 -17.76 -1.88
C ILE A 87 9.53 -19.24 -1.86
N ASN A 88 10.79 -19.59 -2.12
CA ASN A 88 11.24 -20.97 -2.09
C ASN A 88 11.13 -21.60 -0.70
N GLU A 89 11.41 -20.85 0.39
CA GLU A 89 11.21 -21.33 1.75
C GLU A 89 9.74 -21.70 1.99
N VAL A 90 8.79 -20.85 1.55
CA VAL A 90 7.35 -21.13 1.64
C VAL A 90 6.95 -22.36 0.82
N LEU A 91 7.44 -22.48 -0.40
CA LEU A 91 7.11 -23.59 -1.30
C LEU A 91 7.74 -24.92 -0.86
N ASN A 92 8.80 -24.89 -0.06
CA ASN A 92 9.37 -26.09 0.56
C ASN A 92 8.52 -26.63 1.69
N VAL A 93 7.77 -25.75 2.39
CA VAL A 93 6.87 -26.14 3.47
C VAL A 93 5.52 -26.63 2.92
N TYR A 94 4.94 -25.91 1.96
CA TYR A 94 3.62 -26.21 1.42
C TYR A 94 3.74 -26.79 0.00
N ARG A 95 3.22 -28.00 -0.18
CA ARG A 95 3.16 -28.62 -1.53
C ARG A 95 2.11 -27.87 -2.37
N THR A 96 2.54 -27.32 -3.51
CA THR A 96 1.69 -26.50 -4.40
C THR A 96 1.97 -26.76 -5.85
N SER A 97 0.98 -26.50 -6.71
CA SER A 97 1.19 -26.35 -8.15
C SER A 97 1.66 -24.93 -8.44
N HIS A 98 2.98 -24.73 -8.50
CA HIS A 98 3.58 -23.41 -8.52
C HIS A 98 3.98 -22.93 -9.91
N THR A 99 3.54 -21.72 -10.27
CA THR A 99 4.01 -20.97 -11.44
C THR A 99 4.76 -19.72 -10.98
N SER A 100 5.92 -19.47 -11.55
CA SER A 100 6.67 -18.24 -11.31
C SER A 100 6.95 -17.47 -12.60
N ASN A 101 6.95 -16.15 -12.51
CA ASN A 101 7.36 -15.26 -13.61
C ASN A 101 8.47 -14.32 -13.17
N LYS A 102 9.50 -14.17 -14.02
CA LYS A 102 10.59 -13.22 -13.79
C LYS A 102 10.28 -11.89 -14.48
N ILE A 103 10.18 -10.84 -13.68
CA ILE A 103 10.05 -9.46 -14.16
C ILE A 103 11.44 -8.93 -14.49
N LYS A 104 11.68 -8.62 -15.77
CA LYS A 104 12.97 -8.09 -16.25
C LYS A 104 13.24 -6.70 -15.71
N ASN A 105 14.51 -6.41 -15.40
CA ASN A 105 14.98 -5.10 -14.91
C ASN A 105 14.88 -3.96 -15.95
N LYS A 106 14.84 -4.28 -17.25
CA LYS A 106 14.69 -3.26 -18.29
C LYS A 106 13.21 -2.91 -18.45
N ILE A 107 12.85 -1.79 -17.86
CA ILE A 107 11.52 -1.23 -17.89
C ILE A 107 11.47 -0.26 -19.06
N GLY A 108 10.63 -0.55 -20.04
CA GLY A 108 10.33 0.37 -21.16
C GLY A 108 9.46 1.54 -20.70
N GLN A 109 9.56 2.68 -21.40
CA GLN A 109 8.70 3.83 -21.13
C GLN A 109 7.23 3.49 -21.45
N GLU A 110 6.98 2.70 -22.49
CA GLU A 110 5.64 2.28 -22.91
C GLU A 110 4.92 1.49 -21.83
N GLU A 111 5.60 0.52 -21.19
CA GLU A 111 5.02 -0.30 -20.11
C GLU A 111 4.65 0.55 -18.88
N ILE A 112 5.44 1.58 -18.60
CA ILE A 112 5.12 2.52 -17.52
C ILE A 112 3.91 3.35 -17.90
N ILE A 113 3.84 3.86 -19.13
CA ILE A 113 2.70 4.62 -19.63
C ILE A 113 1.43 3.78 -19.59
N GLU A 114 1.46 2.53 -20.05
CA GLU A 114 0.34 1.60 -19.94
C GLU A 114 -0.15 1.51 -18.49
N SER A 115 0.76 1.36 -17.52
CA SER A 115 0.41 1.25 -16.10
C SER A 115 -0.16 2.54 -15.48
N ILE A 116 0.08 3.69 -16.11
CA ILE A 116 -0.50 4.98 -15.71
C ILE A 116 -1.90 5.14 -16.30
N ASP A 117 -2.05 4.82 -17.59
CA ASP A 117 -3.25 5.10 -18.37
C ASP A 117 -4.44 4.19 -18.02
N ILE A 118 -4.23 3.16 -17.16
CA ILE A 118 -5.32 2.33 -16.62
C ILE A 118 -6.16 3.05 -15.55
N PHE A 119 -5.69 4.20 -15.04
CA PHE A 119 -6.39 4.95 -13.99
C PHE A 119 -7.21 6.09 -14.56
N ASP A 120 -8.45 6.21 -14.08
CA ASP A 120 -9.37 7.31 -14.38
C ASP A 120 -9.23 8.50 -13.40
N GLU A 121 -8.20 8.46 -12.55
CA GLU A 121 -7.83 9.52 -11.61
C GLU A 121 -6.30 9.64 -11.45
N PRO A 122 -5.77 10.76 -10.93
CA PRO A 122 -4.32 10.98 -10.85
C PRO A 122 -3.69 10.17 -9.70
N TYR A 123 -3.61 8.87 -9.87
CA TYR A 123 -3.08 7.91 -8.88
C TYR A 123 -1.59 7.65 -9.12
N ALA A 124 -0.71 8.17 -8.27
CA ALA A 124 0.74 8.19 -8.49
C ALA A 124 1.56 7.31 -7.52
N ASP A 125 1.02 6.16 -7.11
CA ASP A 125 1.79 5.18 -6.33
C ASP A 125 2.77 4.43 -7.24
N PRO A 126 4.09 4.44 -6.96
CA PRO A 126 5.07 3.73 -7.78
C PRO A 126 4.90 2.20 -7.82
N SER A 127 4.20 1.63 -6.84
CA SER A 127 3.92 0.19 -6.83
C SER A 127 2.85 -0.25 -7.83
N THR A 128 2.19 0.71 -8.48
CA THR A 128 1.23 0.45 -9.58
C THR A 128 1.87 -0.34 -10.70
N PHE A 129 3.06 0.09 -11.15
CA PHE A 129 3.75 -0.56 -12.26
C PHE A 129 4.07 -2.04 -12.00
N PRO A 130 4.77 -2.42 -10.91
CA PRO A 130 4.99 -3.83 -10.62
C PRO A 130 3.69 -4.62 -10.38
N SER A 131 2.66 -4.02 -9.76
CA SER A 131 1.35 -4.67 -9.62
C SER A 131 0.72 -4.98 -10.96
N TYR A 132 0.73 -4.02 -11.90
CA TYR A 132 0.23 -4.23 -13.26
C TYR A 132 0.94 -5.38 -13.97
N LEU A 133 2.27 -5.45 -13.89
CA LEU A 133 3.05 -6.52 -14.52
C LEU A 133 2.73 -7.90 -13.95
N ILE A 134 2.49 -8.00 -12.63
CA ILE A 134 2.08 -9.25 -11.98
C ILE A 134 0.75 -9.70 -12.54
N TYR A 135 -0.26 -8.84 -12.56
CA TYR A 135 -1.59 -9.21 -13.05
C TYR A 135 -1.60 -9.48 -14.56
N LYS A 136 -0.84 -8.71 -15.34
CA LYS A 136 -0.63 -8.98 -16.78
C LYS A 136 0.01 -10.36 -17.02
N SER A 137 0.84 -10.81 -16.10
CA SER A 137 1.48 -12.13 -16.18
C SER A 137 0.55 -13.25 -15.74
N ILE A 138 -0.11 -13.12 -14.58
CA ILE A 138 -1.00 -14.17 -14.04
C ILE A 138 -2.24 -14.37 -14.91
N SER A 139 -2.71 -13.32 -15.62
CA SER A 139 -3.89 -13.38 -16.50
C SER A 139 -3.80 -14.40 -17.62
N LYS A 140 -2.59 -14.87 -17.94
CA LYS A 140 -2.34 -15.91 -18.96
C LYS A 140 -2.83 -17.29 -18.51
N GLU A 141 -2.88 -17.53 -17.21
CA GLU A 141 -3.19 -18.84 -16.62
C GLU A 141 -4.42 -18.79 -15.70
N PHE A 142 -4.61 -17.68 -14.98
CA PHE A 142 -5.64 -17.54 -13.96
C PHE A 142 -6.48 -16.28 -14.14
N LYS A 143 -7.76 -16.40 -13.78
CA LYS A 143 -8.72 -15.27 -13.77
C LYS A 143 -9.10 -14.81 -12.38
N VAL A 144 -8.77 -15.60 -11.35
CA VAL A 144 -9.00 -15.29 -9.95
C VAL A 144 -7.71 -15.49 -9.15
N ALA A 145 -7.39 -14.54 -8.29
CA ALA A 145 -6.20 -14.60 -7.45
C ALA A 145 -6.51 -14.19 -5.99
N ILE A 146 -6.11 -15.05 -5.04
CA ILE A 146 -6.11 -14.71 -3.61
C ILE A 146 -4.89 -13.85 -3.30
N THR A 147 -5.09 -12.71 -2.64
CA THR A 147 -4.05 -11.74 -2.32
C THR A 147 -3.96 -11.46 -0.83
N GLY A 148 -2.76 -11.10 -0.37
CA GLY A 148 -2.50 -10.73 1.04
C GLY A 148 -2.81 -9.28 1.39
N ASP A 149 -3.48 -8.53 0.51
CA ASP A 149 -3.82 -7.12 0.75
C ASP A 149 -4.76 -6.99 1.97
N GLY A 150 -4.60 -5.94 2.76
CA GLY A 150 -5.34 -5.75 4.01
C GLY A 150 -4.71 -6.43 5.23
N GLY A 151 -3.78 -7.38 5.05
CA GLY A 151 -3.12 -8.05 6.16
C GLY A 151 -2.29 -7.11 7.03
N ASP A 152 -1.61 -6.13 6.44
CA ASP A 152 -0.85 -5.12 7.18
C ASP A 152 -1.75 -4.15 7.95
N GLU A 153 -2.85 -3.72 7.36
CA GLU A 153 -3.83 -2.83 8.00
C GLU A 153 -4.50 -3.52 9.18
N LEU A 154 -4.86 -4.77 9.01
CA LEU A 154 -5.51 -5.57 10.03
C LEU A 154 -4.59 -5.89 11.22
N SER A 155 -3.30 -6.09 10.96
CA SER A 155 -2.32 -6.61 11.94
C SER A 155 -1.26 -5.59 12.39
N ASN A 156 -1.45 -4.28 12.09
CA ASN A 156 -0.47 -3.22 12.35
C ASN A 156 0.92 -3.49 11.74
N GLY A 157 0.96 -4.08 10.55
CA GLY A 157 2.20 -4.45 9.87
C GLY A 157 3.08 -3.27 9.44
N TYR A 158 2.54 -2.06 9.38
CA TYR A 158 3.28 -0.87 8.96
C TYR A 158 4.11 -0.23 10.07
N ASN A 159 5.37 0.04 9.78
CA ASN A 159 6.26 0.77 10.70
C ASN A 159 5.73 2.15 11.11
N ARG A 160 4.94 2.82 10.23
CA ARG A 160 4.32 4.12 10.54
C ARG A 160 3.32 4.01 11.69
N VAL A 161 2.50 2.96 11.72
CA VAL A 161 1.51 2.72 12.78
C VAL A 161 2.23 2.53 14.12
N ASN A 162 3.22 1.65 14.15
CA ASN A 162 4.02 1.39 15.35
C ASN A 162 4.75 2.66 15.84
N TYR A 163 5.25 3.49 14.91
CA TYR A 163 5.89 4.75 15.26
C TYR A 163 4.88 5.76 15.83
N LEU A 164 3.67 5.84 15.26
CA LEU A 164 2.61 6.75 15.70
C LEU A 164 2.08 6.39 17.10
N LEU A 165 1.99 5.11 17.42
CA LEU A 165 1.49 4.61 18.71
C LEU A 165 2.53 4.69 19.84
N LYS A 166 3.82 4.81 19.53
CA LYS A 166 4.86 4.99 20.55
C LYS A 166 4.68 6.32 21.28
N LYS A 167 4.88 6.29 22.61
CA LYS A 167 4.91 7.51 23.43
C LYS A 167 6.02 8.46 22.94
N LYS A 168 5.67 9.68 22.57
CA LYS A 168 6.58 10.65 21.96
C LYS A 168 6.94 11.77 22.91
N THR A 169 8.19 12.19 22.88
CA THR A 169 8.62 13.42 23.51
C THR A 169 8.51 14.53 22.47
N TYR A 170 7.52 15.41 22.65
CA TYR A 170 7.31 16.54 21.75
C TYR A 170 8.21 17.71 22.13
N HIS A 171 8.89 18.27 21.13
CA HIS A 171 9.68 19.48 21.28
C HIS A 171 9.16 20.56 20.32
N LYS A 172 8.76 21.71 20.84
CA LYS A 172 8.23 22.84 20.04
C LYS A 172 9.18 23.30 18.93
N TYR A 173 10.50 23.15 19.14
CA TYR A 173 11.51 23.52 18.15
C TYR A 173 11.45 22.65 16.88
N LEU A 174 10.87 21.44 16.91
CA LEU A 174 10.74 20.57 15.72
C LEU A 174 9.91 21.24 14.62
N LYS A 175 8.88 22.00 15.00
CA LYS A 175 8.11 22.81 14.02
C LYS A 175 8.94 23.92 13.40
N LEU A 176 9.84 24.54 14.17
CA LEU A 176 10.77 25.53 13.65
C LEU A 176 11.77 24.89 12.68
N LEU A 177 12.37 23.76 13.07
CA LEU A 177 13.28 23.01 12.19
C LEU A 177 12.60 22.61 10.88
N TYR A 178 11.34 22.19 10.91
CA TYR A 178 10.57 21.92 9.70
C TYR A 178 10.42 23.15 8.79
N LYS A 179 10.19 24.34 9.38
CA LYS A 179 10.03 25.59 8.60
C LYS A 179 11.30 26.00 7.87
N ILE A 180 12.46 25.80 8.48
CA ILE A 180 13.78 26.17 7.92
C ILE A 180 14.42 25.05 7.11
N TYR A 181 13.85 23.83 7.12
CA TYR A 181 14.40 22.68 6.43
C TYR A 181 14.50 22.93 4.91
N PRO A 182 15.65 22.68 4.28
CA PRO A 182 15.81 22.90 2.84
C PRO A 182 14.90 21.99 2.01
N LYS A 183 13.95 22.59 1.30
CA LYS A 183 12.86 21.88 0.59
C LYS A 183 13.36 20.90 -0.48
N TYR A 184 14.51 21.15 -1.08
CA TYR A 184 15.12 20.29 -2.11
C TYR A 184 15.83 19.05 -1.53
N LEU A 185 16.19 19.07 -0.24
CA LEU A 185 16.78 17.90 0.42
C LEU A 185 15.73 16.82 0.76
N GLY A 186 14.45 17.23 0.87
CA GLY A 186 13.37 16.32 1.18
C GLY A 186 12.11 17.01 1.66
N SER A 187 11.14 16.23 2.14
CA SER A 187 9.88 16.77 2.69
C SER A 187 10.06 17.43 4.07
N GLY A 188 11.05 17.03 4.86
CA GLY A 188 11.21 17.45 6.26
C GLY A 188 10.15 16.85 7.21
N ASN A 189 9.27 15.99 6.72
CA ASN A 189 8.11 15.48 7.46
C ASN A 189 8.48 14.71 8.73
N PHE A 190 9.70 14.17 8.82
CA PHE A 190 10.16 13.48 10.03
C PHE A 190 10.11 14.37 11.28
N PHE A 191 10.21 15.70 11.13
CA PHE A 191 9.99 16.64 12.24
C PHE A 191 8.52 16.67 12.67
N LEU A 192 7.58 16.56 11.73
CA LEU A 192 6.14 16.62 11.98
C LEU A 192 5.58 15.31 12.55
N ARG A 193 6.23 14.17 12.24
CA ARG A 193 5.84 12.85 12.77
C ARG A 193 5.89 12.77 14.30
N ASN A 194 6.61 13.67 14.95
CA ASN A 194 6.71 13.78 16.40
C ASN A 194 5.71 14.76 17.00
N ASP A 195 4.72 15.26 16.25
CA ASP A 195 3.68 16.12 16.82
C ASP A 195 2.86 15.34 17.87
N LYS A 196 2.47 16.04 18.95
CA LYS A 196 1.56 15.48 19.97
C LYS A 196 0.18 15.19 19.38
N ASN A 197 -0.25 16.04 18.47
CA ASN A 197 -1.51 15.85 17.79
C ASN A 197 -1.35 14.72 16.77
N ILE A 198 -2.05 13.62 17.01
CA ILE A 198 -1.98 12.40 16.17
C ILE A 198 -2.38 12.69 14.73
N LYS A 199 -3.33 13.59 14.49
CA LYS A 199 -3.76 14.01 13.17
C LYS A 199 -2.63 14.64 12.36
N ASN A 200 -1.89 15.58 12.97
CA ASN A 200 -0.74 16.21 12.31
C ASN A 200 0.36 15.18 12.02
N ALA A 201 0.61 14.31 12.98
CA ALA A 201 1.62 13.26 12.83
C ALA A 201 1.22 12.25 11.74
N TYR A 202 -0.04 11.79 11.68
CA TYR A 202 -0.56 10.89 10.66
C TYR A 202 -0.50 11.52 9.26
N ASN A 203 -1.07 12.72 9.11
CA ASN A 203 -1.08 13.44 7.84
C ASN A 203 0.33 13.68 7.27
N SER A 204 1.35 13.81 8.13
CA SER A 204 2.74 14.02 7.70
C SER A 204 3.37 12.83 6.94
N TYR A 205 2.76 11.65 6.99
CA TYR A 205 3.22 10.51 6.18
C TYR A 205 2.80 10.60 4.71
N PHE A 206 1.74 11.36 4.43
CA PHE A 206 1.12 11.39 3.10
C PHE A 206 1.28 12.74 2.39
N HIS A 207 1.31 13.85 3.13
CA HIS A 207 1.43 15.19 2.55
C HIS A 207 2.88 15.63 2.41
N ASP A 208 3.25 16.18 1.26
CA ASP A 208 4.52 16.88 1.05
C ASP A 208 4.29 18.39 0.82
N LEU A 209 4.01 19.13 1.91
CA LEU A 209 3.74 20.57 1.87
C LEU A 209 4.94 21.38 1.38
N ASN A 210 6.17 20.89 1.56
CA ASN A 210 7.35 21.55 1.05
C ASN A 210 7.44 21.44 -0.48
N PHE A 211 6.93 20.37 -1.07
CA PHE A 211 6.83 20.26 -2.53
C PHE A 211 5.83 21.25 -3.11
N LEU A 212 4.66 21.42 -2.49
CA LEU A 212 3.68 22.43 -2.92
C LEU A 212 4.26 23.84 -2.91
N LYS A 213 5.15 24.14 -1.93
CA LYS A 213 5.87 25.43 -1.90
C LYS A 213 6.91 25.58 -3.00
N ILE A 214 7.55 24.49 -3.45
CA ILE A 214 8.46 24.50 -4.61
C ILE A 214 7.66 24.84 -5.87
N LEU A 215 6.47 24.26 -6.03
CA LEU A 215 5.56 24.48 -7.15
C LEU A 215 4.79 25.82 -7.04
N LYS A 216 4.99 26.59 -5.98
CA LYS A 216 4.29 27.86 -5.69
C LYS A 216 2.75 27.75 -5.66
N ILE A 217 2.23 26.55 -5.35
CA ILE A 217 0.79 26.36 -5.19
C ILE A 217 0.36 27.13 -3.93
N LYS A 218 -0.55 28.10 -4.13
CA LYS A 218 -1.13 28.93 -3.08
C LYS A 218 -2.51 28.40 -2.68
N ASN A 219 -2.93 28.71 -1.47
CA ASN A 219 -4.28 28.42 -0.95
C ASN A 219 -4.67 26.92 -0.94
N PHE A 220 -3.68 26.03 -0.99
CA PHE A 220 -3.93 24.60 -0.87
C PHE A 220 -4.23 24.24 0.59
N GLN A 221 -5.40 23.65 0.81
CA GLN A 221 -5.80 23.08 2.09
C GLN A 221 -5.69 21.55 2.00
N PRO A 222 -4.68 20.93 2.63
CA PRO A 222 -4.54 19.47 2.58
C PRO A 222 -5.74 18.82 3.28
N LYS A 223 -6.35 17.82 2.62
CA LYS A 223 -7.41 17.00 3.21
C LYS A 223 -6.89 16.35 4.51
N ASN A 224 -7.70 16.33 5.54
CA ASN A 224 -7.41 15.53 6.71
C ASN A 224 -7.62 14.05 6.36
N LEU A 225 -6.59 13.23 6.57
CA LEU A 225 -6.59 11.80 6.27
C LEU A 225 -6.81 10.94 7.53
N LEU A 226 -6.77 11.54 8.72
CA LEU A 226 -7.23 10.87 9.94
C LEU A 226 -8.77 10.88 9.95
N VAL A 227 -9.37 9.72 9.75
CA VAL A 227 -10.82 9.57 9.51
C VAL A 227 -11.64 9.84 10.76
N SER A 228 -11.09 9.60 11.95
CA SER A 228 -11.79 9.73 13.22
C SER A 228 -10.88 10.35 14.29
N GLU A 229 -11.47 11.00 15.27
CA GLU A 229 -10.81 11.58 16.43
C GLU A 229 -11.61 11.20 17.69
N THR A 230 -11.60 9.89 18.03
CA THR A 230 -12.34 9.33 19.18
C THR A 230 -11.66 9.55 20.52
N GLY A 231 -10.40 10.02 20.50
CA GLY A 231 -9.52 10.12 21.66
C GLY A 231 -8.73 8.85 21.96
N ASP A 232 -9.03 7.75 21.27
CA ASP A 232 -8.24 6.54 21.26
C ASP A 232 -7.36 6.50 20.01
N ASN A 233 -6.09 6.85 20.15
CA ASN A 233 -5.16 6.94 19.03
C ASN A 233 -5.04 5.64 18.24
N TYR A 234 -5.16 4.49 18.89
CA TYR A 234 -5.10 3.19 18.21
C TYR A 234 -6.29 3.01 17.29
N LYS A 235 -7.51 3.20 17.82
CA LYS A 235 -8.75 3.08 17.05
C LYS A 235 -8.80 4.09 15.89
N ASP A 236 -8.36 5.33 16.15
CA ASP A 236 -8.33 6.38 15.13
C ASP A 236 -7.34 6.05 13.99
N ILE A 237 -6.16 5.50 14.33
CA ILE A 237 -5.18 5.06 13.32
C ILE A 237 -5.72 3.83 12.57
N PHE A 238 -6.27 2.82 13.26
CA PHE A 238 -6.83 1.63 12.63
C PHE A 238 -7.91 2.00 11.60
N LEU A 239 -8.86 2.83 11.99
CA LEU A 239 -9.90 3.34 11.08
C LEU A 239 -9.29 4.06 9.87
N SER A 240 -8.25 4.85 10.08
CA SER A 240 -7.64 5.62 9.00
C SER A 240 -6.81 4.73 8.06
N GLU A 241 -6.10 3.73 8.59
CA GLU A 241 -5.41 2.73 7.77
C GLU A 241 -6.41 1.90 6.96
N TYR A 242 -7.54 1.55 7.53
CA TYR A 242 -8.54 0.72 6.88
C TYR A 242 -9.44 1.51 5.90
N LEU A 243 -10.10 2.58 6.38
CA LEU A 243 -11.08 3.32 5.57
C LEU A 243 -10.45 4.31 4.58
N PHE A 244 -9.24 4.80 4.85
CA PHE A 244 -8.54 5.69 3.93
C PHE A 244 -7.42 4.95 3.18
N TYR A 245 -6.39 4.46 3.88
CA TYR A 245 -5.19 3.97 3.19
C TYR A 245 -5.45 2.68 2.40
N LEU A 246 -6.12 1.70 3.01
CA LEU A 246 -6.47 0.46 2.33
C LEU A 246 -7.47 0.73 1.19
N ASN A 247 -8.57 1.40 1.49
CA ASN A 247 -9.67 1.59 0.54
C ASN A 247 -9.27 2.55 -0.61
N GLU A 248 -8.82 3.78 -0.26
CA GLU A 248 -8.54 4.85 -1.24
C GLU A 248 -7.18 4.70 -1.94
N CYS A 249 -6.26 3.89 -1.39
CA CYS A 249 -4.94 3.74 -1.97
C CYS A 249 -4.66 2.29 -2.40
N MET A 250 -4.68 1.33 -1.49
CA MET A 250 -4.22 -0.03 -1.80
C MET A 250 -5.22 -0.79 -2.67
N HIS A 251 -6.51 -0.80 -2.31
CA HIS A 251 -7.55 -1.49 -3.09
C HIS A 251 -7.77 -0.84 -4.45
N LEU A 252 -7.76 0.49 -4.52
CA LEU A 252 -7.84 1.19 -5.80
C LEU A 252 -6.71 0.73 -6.75
N LYS A 253 -5.48 0.65 -6.25
CA LYS A 253 -4.36 0.13 -7.04
C LYS A 253 -4.58 -1.30 -7.49
N VAL A 254 -4.91 -2.19 -6.54
CA VAL A 254 -5.10 -3.62 -6.82
C VAL A 254 -6.22 -3.82 -7.82
N ASP A 255 -7.37 -3.19 -7.62
CA ASP A 255 -8.52 -3.26 -8.51
C ASP A 255 -8.18 -2.83 -9.93
N ARG A 256 -7.63 -1.62 -10.10
CA ARG A 256 -7.29 -1.10 -11.43
C ARG A 256 -6.24 -1.96 -12.15
N THR A 257 -5.18 -2.37 -11.46
CA THR A 257 -4.12 -3.15 -12.08
C THR A 257 -4.54 -4.59 -12.40
N SER A 258 -5.37 -5.20 -11.56
CA SER A 258 -5.87 -6.56 -11.79
C SER A 258 -6.95 -6.59 -12.87
N MET A 259 -7.91 -5.67 -12.82
CA MET A 259 -9.00 -5.60 -13.78
C MET A 259 -8.52 -5.17 -15.18
N ALA A 260 -7.49 -4.33 -15.29
CA ALA A 260 -6.84 -4.04 -16.58
C ALA A 260 -6.29 -5.30 -17.27
N SER A 261 -6.03 -6.35 -16.49
CA SER A 261 -5.59 -7.66 -16.97
C SER A 261 -6.69 -8.74 -16.92
N SER A 262 -7.94 -8.37 -16.63
CA SER A 262 -9.08 -9.28 -16.46
C SER A 262 -8.82 -10.38 -15.43
N VAL A 263 -8.23 -10.02 -14.30
CA VAL A 263 -8.01 -10.88 -13.13
C VAL A 263 -8.78 -10.30 -11.95
N GLU A 264 -9.60 -11.11 -11.30
CA GLU A 264 -10.27 -10.75 -10.06
C GLU A 264 -9.34 -11.02 -8.86
N ALA A 265 -8.89 -9.95 -8.21
CA ALA A 265 -8.10 -10.04 -6.99
C ALA A 265 -9.03 -10.11 -5.79
N ARG A 266 -8.89 -11.15 -4.97
CA ARG A 266 -9.71 -11.39 -3.77
C ARG A 266 -8.83 -11.38 -2.53
N SER A 267 -9.15 -10.52 -1.55
CA SER A 267 -8.46 -10.48 -0.28
C SER A 267 -9.34 -11.04 0.86
N PRO A 268 -8.92 -12.11 1.55
CA PRO A 268 -9.60 -12.60 2.75
C PRO A 268 -9.51 -11.65 3.94
N TYR A 269 -8.49 -10.79 4.02
CA TYR A 269 -8.26 -9.90 5.17
C TYR A 269 -9.25 -8.74 5.28
N VAL A 270 -10.12 -8.54 4.29
CA VAL A 270 -11.09 -7.43 4.27
C VAL A 270 -12.53 -7.88 4.51
N ASP A 271 -12.73 -9.11 4.94
CA ASP A 271 -14.04 -9.60 5.33
C ASP A 271 -14.59 -8.82 6.54
N SER A 272 -15.87 -8.42 6.49
CA SER A 272 -16.49 -7.58 7.50
C SER A 272 -16.39 -8.19 8.90
N ASP A 273 -16.70 -9.49 9.04
CA ASP A 273 -16.71 -10.17 10.34
C ASP A 273 -15.32 -10.16 10.97
N LEU A 274 -14.29 -10.41 10.16
CA LEU A 274 -12.89 -10.39 10.59
C LEU A 274 -12.45 -8.98 11.00
N VAL A 275 -12.80 -7.97 10.21
CA VAL A 275 -12.40 -6.57 10.45
C VAL A 275 -13.10 -5.99 11.66
N GLU A 276 -14.41 -6.26 11.82
CA GLU A 276 -15.19 -5.88 13.01
C GLU A 276 -14.61 -6.51 14.28
N TYR A 277 -14.27 -7.80 14.21
CA TYR A 277 -13.60 -8.49 15.31
C TYR A 277 -12.27 -7.81 15.68
N MET A 278 -11.40 -7.58 14.71
CA MET A 278 -10.09 -6.95 14.96
C MET A 278 -10.22 -5.51 15.48
N TYR A 279 -11.16 -4.74 14.95
CA TYR A 279 -11.45 -3.40 15.46
C TYR A 279 -12.02 -3.41 16.87
N SER A 280 -12.78 -4.45 17.25
CA SER A 280 -13.36 -4.57 18.59
C SER A 280 -12.33 -4.84 19.68
N LEU A 281 -11.10 -5.25 19.35
CA LEU A 281 -10.09 -5.67 20.31
C LEU A 281 -9.52 -4.50 21.14
N ASN A 282 -9.11 -4.83 22.36
CA ASN A 282 -8.34 -3.91 23.18
C ASN A 282 -6.90 -3.80 22.67
N GLN A 283 -6.38 -2.58 22.59
CA GLN A 283 -5.00 -2.30 22.14
C GLN A 283 -3.93 -3.13 22.89
N LYS A 284 -4.14 -3.46 24.16
CA LYS A 284 -3.17 -4.24 24.97
C LYS A 284 -2.87 -5.64 24.38
N HIS A 285 -3.80 -6.20 23.58
CA HIS A 285 -3.63 -7.51 22.95
C HIS A 285 -2.85 -7.44 21.64
N LEU A 286 -2.63 -6.24 21.14
CA LEU A 286 -1.88 -6.01 19.92
C LEU A 286 -0.45 -5.64 20.30
N ASP A 287 0.46 -6.57 20.16
CA ASP A 287 1.87 -6.34 20.49
C ASP A 287 2.51 -5.40 19.46
N ILE A 288 2.53 -4.10 19.79
CA ILE A 288 3.14 -3.04 18.95
C ILE A 288 4.63 -3.31 18.70
N LYS A 289 5.29 -4.05 19.57
CA LYS A 289 6.73 -4.38 19.42
C LYS A 289 6.95 -5.56 18.49
N ASN A 290 5.96 -6.42 18.33
CA ASN A 290 6.00 -7.58 17.45
C ASN A 290 4.82 -7.51 16.46
N PRO A 291 4.92 -6.70 15.41
CA PRO A 291 3.87 -6.59 14.40
C PRO A 291 3.59 -7.95 13.79
N LYS A 292 2.30 -8.20 13.46
CA LYS A 292 1.83 -9.48 12.92
C LYS A 292 2.01 -10.69 13.85
N LYS A 293 2.14 -10.45 15.17
CA LYS A 293 2.31 -11.55 16.13
C LYS A 293 1.27 -12.64 15.95
N VAL A 294 -0.01 -12.27 15.82
CA VAL A 294 -1.11 -13.23 15.61
C VAL A 294 -0.88 -14.11 14.38
N PHE A 295 -0.43 -13.54 13.27
CA PHE A 295 -0.14 -14.27 12.03
C PHE A 295 1.05 -15.22 12.21
N LYS A 296 2.10 -14.74 12.88
CA LYS A 296 3.27 -15.54 13.20
C LYS A 296 2.95 -16.70 14.14
N ASP A 297 2.12 -16.46 15.14
CA ASP A 297 1.69 -17.49 16.09
C ASP A 297 0.91 -18.64 15.39
N ILE A 298 0.12 -18.33 14.35
CA ILE A 298 -0.60 -19.34 13.56
C ILE A 298 0.35 -20.10 12.61
N LEU A 299 1.34 -19.42 12.04
CA LEU A 299 2.37 -20.06 11.22
C LEU A 299 3.33 -20.91 12.04
N ASN A 300 3.32 -20.77 13.39
CA ASN A 300 4.16 -21.48 14.33
C ASN A 300 5.67 -21.36 14.00
N SER A 301 6.40 -22.48 14.15
CA SER A 301 7.81 -22.61 13.84
C SER A 301 8.08 -23.24 12.46
N ASP A 302 7.13 -23.10 11.52
CA ASP A 302 7.25 -23.71 10.21
C ASP A 302 8.39 -23.09 9.37
N PHE A 303 8.82 -21.87 9.75
CA PHE A 303 9.81 -21.10 9.02
C PHE A 303 10.98 -20.67 9.92
N SER A 304 12.07 -20.24 9.27
CA SER A 304 13.27 -19.75 9.97
C SER A 304 13.01 -18.46 10.76
N ASP A 305 13.81 -18.21 11.80
CA ASP A 305 13.79 -16.94 12.52
C ASP A 305 14.04 -15.74 11.59
N GLU A 306 14.85 -15.93 10.56
CA GLU A 306 15.14 -14.92 9.55
C GLU A 306 13.91 -14.56 8.74
N PHE A 307 13.09 -15.56 8.37
CA PHE A 307 11.81 -15.35 7.68
C PHE A 307 10.90 -14.43 8.49
N TYR A 308 10.75 -14.66 9.79
CA TYR A 308 9.87 -13.87 10.65
C TYR A 308 10.39 -12.47 10.98
N ASN A 309 11.70 -12.30 11.03
CA ASN A 309 12.34 -11.06 11.51
C ASN A 309 12.87 -10.18 10.38
N ARG A 310 12.84 -10.65 9.13
CA ARG A 310 13.31 -9.88 7.98
C ARG A 310 12.56 -8.58 7.79
N LYS A 311 13.24 -7.62 7.21
CA LYS A 311 12.58 -6.37 6.81
C LYS A 311 11.62 -6.65 5.66
N LYS A 312 10.36 -6.23 5.80
CA LYS A 312 9.38 -6.32 4.71
C LYS A 312 9.92 -5.61 3.47
N MET A 313 9.95 -6.33 2.36
CA MET A 313 10.11 -5.75 1.02
C MET A 313 8.72 -5.63 0.41
N GLY A 314 8.40 -4.48 -0.15
CA GLY A 314 7.14 -4.28 -0.87
C GLY A 314 7.37 -4.45 -2.37
N PHE A 315 6.29 -4.50 -3.15
CA PHE A 315 6.36 -4.37 -4.60
C PHE A 315 6.96 -3.01 -4.96
N VAL A 316 8.25 -2.98 -5.25
CA VAL A 316 8.98 -1.75 -5.52
C VAL A 316 9.75 -1.92 -6.83
N PHE A 317 9.61 -1.00 -7.76
CA PHE A 317 10.59 -0.85 -8.82
C PHE A 317 11.58 0.27 -8.47
N ASN A 318 12.73 0.29 -9.11
CA ASN A 318 13.74 1.31 -8.86
C ASN A 318 13.33 2.65 -9.51
N LEU A 319 12.26 3.26 -8.93
CA LEU A 319 11.70 4.53 -9.37
C LEU A 319 12.75 5.64 -9.49
N GLU A 320 13.64 5.71 -8.50
CA GLU A 320 14.65 6.77 -8.43
C GLU A 320 15.59 6.71 -9.64
N ASP A 321 16.09 5.53 -9.94
CA ASP A 321 16.96 5.30 -11.09
C ASP A 321 16.25 5.61 -12.41
N TRP A 322 15.02 5.12 -12.57
CA TRP A 322 14.23 5.37 -13.79
C TRP A 322 13.93 6.86 -14.01
N VAL A 323 13.46 7.54 -12.98
CA VAL A 323 13.10 8.96 -13.05
C VAL A 323 14.33 9.82 -13.40
N PHE A 324 15.47 9.58 -12.74
CA PHE A 324 16.65 10.43 -12.97
C PHE A 324 17.40 10.08 -14.25
N LYS A 325 17.29 8.86 -14.76
CA LYS A 325 17.76 8.51 -16.11
C LYS A 325 16.93 9.21 -17.21
N ASN A 326 15.63 9.33 -17.00
CA ASN A 326 14.71 9.91 -17.96
C ASN A 326 14.34 11.37 -17.64
N PHE A 327 15.06 12.02 -16.72
CA PHE A 327 14.66 13.32 -16.15
C PHE A 327 14.44 14.40 -17.19
N ASN A 328 15.34 14.53 -18.16
CA ASN A 328 15.24 15.58 -19.22
C ASN A 328 14.03 15.34 -20.13
N LEU A 329 13.73 14.08 -20.45
CA LEU A 329 12.55 13.72 -21.23
C LEU A 329 11.28 14.05 -20.46
N ILE A 330 11.20 13.61 -19.19
CA ILE A 330 10.07 13.91 -18.31
C ILE A 330 9.88 15.42 -18.17
N LEU A 331 10.96 16.18 -17.93
CA LEU A 331 10.89 17.64 -17.79
C LEU A 331 10.32 18.30 -19.05
N LYS A 332 10.76 17.88 -20.22
CA LYS A 332 10.23 18.37 -21.50
C LYS A 332 8.74 18.06 -21.64
N GLU A 333 8.31 16.83 -21.35
CA GLU A 333 6.89 16.45 -21.39
C GLU A 333 6.05 17.26 -20.39
N LEU A 334 6.61 17.62 -19.22
CA LEU A 334 5.93 18.48 -18.25
C LEU A 334 5.83 19.94 -18.75
N GLU A 335 6.89 20.47 -19.38
CA GLU A 335 6.92 21.84 -19.90
C GLU A 335 5.99 22.00 -21.09
N ASP A 336 5.90 21.01 -21.96
CA ASP A 336 5.03 20.98 -23.14
C ASP A 336 3.57 20.57 -22.77
N GLY A 337 3.35 20.04 -21.58
CA GLY A 337 2.08 19.46 -21.14
C GLY A 337 1.16 20.43 -20.37
N GLU A 338 -0.08 20.00 -20.11
CA GLU A 338 -1.11 20.79 -19.42
C GLU A 338 -0.69 21.24 -18.01
N ILE A 339 0.13 20.46 -17.32
CA ILE A 339 0.57 20.78 -15.96
C ILE A 339 1.32 22.12 -15.89
N SER A 340 1.98 22.54 -16.97
CA SER A 340 2.72 23.81 -17.05
C SER A 340 1.81 25.03 -16.84
N ASN A 341 0.52 24.91 -17.17
CA ASN A 341 -0.49 25.94 -16.98
C ASN A 341 -0.92 26.10 -15.49
N HIS A 342 -0.66 25.10 -14.66
CA HIS A 342 -1.19 25.03 -13.29
C HIS A 342 -0.12 25.20 -12.21
N VAL A 343 1.15 24.88 -12.51
CA VAL A 343 2.24 24.91 -11.54
C VAL A 343 3.52 25.54 -12.08
N ASP A 344 4.33 26.12 -11.20
CA ASP A 344 5.62 26.69 -11.56
C ASP A 344 6.70 25.61 -11.70
N LEU A 345 7.01 25.19 -12.92
CA LEU A 345 7.99 24.17 -13.22
C LEU A 345 9.46 24.62 -13.19
N ARG A 346 9.72 25.96 -13.16
CA ARG A 346 11.08 26.51 -13.26
C ARG A 346 12.06 25.96 -12.23
N LYS A 347 11.55 25.53 -11.08
CA LYS A 347 12.35 25.01 -9.97
C LYS A 347 12.48 23.48 -9.97
N ILE A 348 11.75 22.78 -10.83
CA ILE A 348 11.77 21.30 -10.87
C ILE A 348 13.15 20.78 -11.27
N LYS A 349 13.87 21.47 -12.16
CA LYS A 349 15.23 21.12 -12.55
C LYS A 349 16.20 20.97 -11.37
N TYR A 350 15.98 21.70 -10.28
CA TYR A 350 16.81 21.60 -9.10
C TYR A 350 16.62 20.28 -8.32
N LEU A 351 15.51 19.54 -8.53
CA LEU A 351 15.31 18.22 -7.94
C LEU A 351 16.32 17.19 -8.48
N ASN A 352 16.80 17.37 -9.71
CA ASN A 352 17.83 16.53 -10.32
C ASN A 352 19.23 16.73 -9.71
N LEU A 353 19.50 17.92 -9.14
CA LEU A 353 20.77 18.18 -8.45
C LEU A 353 20.87 17.42 -7.10
N TRP A 354 19.72 17.15 -6.48
CA TRP A 354 19.60 16.48 -5.19
C TRP A 354 18.85 15.16 -5.35
N LYS A 355 19.45 14.25 -6.14
CA LYS A 355 18.87 12.93 -6.41
C LYS A 355 18.58 12.19 -5.11
N SER A 356 17.31 11.87 -4.90
CA SER A 356 16.84 11.12 -3.75
C SER A 356 15.48 10.48 -4.08
N ARG A 357 15.12 9.43 -3.34
CA ARG A 357 13.81 8.78 -3.49
C ARG A 357 12.65 9.79 -3.37
N ILE A 358 12.73 10.77 -2.47
CA ILE A 358 11.69 11.78 -2.29
C ILE A 358 11.57 12.66 -3.52
N ASN A 359 12.69 13.12 -4.07
CA ASN A 359 12.67 13.96 -5.28
C ASN A 359 12.25 13.16 -6.52
N GLY A 360 12.64 11.89 -6.62
CA GLY A 360 12.12 10.98 -7.63
C GLY A 360 10.59 10.85 -7.57
N LEU A 361 10.03 10.63 -6.36
CA LEU A 361 8.58 10.60 -6.15
C LEU A 361 7.88 11.90 -6.50
N ARG A 362 8.49 13.06 -6.26
CA ARG A 362 7.96 14.38 -6.63
C ARG A 362 7.82 14.54 -8.14
N VAL A 363 8.88 14.17 -8.86
CA VAL A 363 8.88 14.20 -10.33
C VAL A 363 7.87 13.19 -10.88
N TRP A 364 7.83 12.00 -10.33
CA TRP A 364 6.87 10.95 -10.69
C TRP A 364 5.41 11.41 -10.53
N LYS A 365 5.08 12.05 -9.41
CA LYS A 365 3.73 12.58 -9.18
C LYS A 365 3.33 13.65 -10.21
N LEU A 366 4.26 14.51 -10.59
CA LEU A 366 4.00 15.50 -11.65
C LEU A 366 3.81 14.83 -13.01
N TYR A 367 4.61 13.81 -13.31
CA TYR A 367 4.52 13.07 -14.56
C TYR A 367 3.15 12.39 -14.68
N PHE A 368 2.70 11.71 -13.61
CA PHE A 368 1.38 11.10 -13.53
C PHE A 368 0.25 12.13 -13.70
N LEU A 369 0.34 13.23 -12.96
CA LEU A 369 -0.67 14.28 -13.04
C LEU A 369 -0.74 14.91 -14.45
N ASN A 370 0.40 15.11 -15.09
CA ASN A 370 0.44 15.63 -16.47
C ASN A 370 -0.25 14.69 -17.46
N ARG A 371 0.05 13.38 -17.36
CA ARG A 371 -0.59 12.35 -18.19
C ARG A 371 -2.10 12.35 -18.01
N TYR A 372 -2.57 12.37 -16.76
CA TYR A 372 -3.98 12.44 -16.44
C TYR A 372 -4.65 13.71 -17.00
N LEU A 373 -4.03 14.88 -16.84
CA LEU A 373 -4.58 16.13 -17.40
C LEU A 373 -4.65 16.10 -18.93
N GLN A 374 -3.71 15.44 -19.59
CA GLN A 374 -3.75 15.23 -21.04
C GLN A 374 -4.91 14.30 -21.43
N SER A 375 -5.15 13.21 -20.70
CA SER A 375 -6.22 12.27 -21.03
C SER A 375 -7.61 12.89 -20.93
N ILE A 376 -7.89 13.71 -19.91
CA ILE A 376 -9.20 14.36 -19.74
C ILE A 376 -9.44 15.54 -20.70
N LYS A 377 -8.41 16.06 -21.35
CA LYS A 377 -8.57 17.15 -22.34
C LYS A 377 -9.22 16.67 -23.64
N PHE A 378 -9.18 15.37 -23.91
CA PHE A 378 -9.77 14.76 -25.10
C PHE A 378 -11.18 14.21 -24.83
N LEU A 379 -11.69 14.29 -23.61
CA LEU A 379 -13.06 14.00 -23.21
C LEU A 379 -13.91 15.29 -23.22
#